data_e539139c7b7ee9d2e00c61a2cbb3e6b0
#
_entry.id   e539139c7b7ee9d2e00c61a2cbb3e6b0
#
_cell.length_a   1.000
_cell.length_b   1.000
_cell.length_c   1.000
_cell.angle_alpha   90.00
_cell.angle_beta   90.00
_cell.angle_gamma   90.00
#
_symmetry.space_group_name_H-M   'P 1'
#
loop_
_entity.id
_entity.type
_entity.pdbx_description
1 polymer ?
#
loop_
_entity_poly.entity_id
_entity_poly.type
_entity_poly.pdbx_seq_one_letter_code
_entity_poly.pdbx_strand_id
1 'polypeptide(L)'
;MSLRVVGTGFGRTGTDSMREALTMLGFGPCHHMSEVMAHEEQKRLWRALAKGAAPDWGKLFAGYISCVDWPSAHYWRELIQAYPLARVILTWRSPESWWESFAKTIVPAISDSQDQESLGIALIKKQVFGGRPQDRAHAIAVYEANVEAVLKTVPAGRLLIHKLGDGWEPLCAHLGVPVPAEPYPNRNTAKEFRTALSLN
;
A
#
# COMPACT_ATOMS: atom_id res chain seq x y z
N MET A 1 12.52 -0.25 -16.30
CA MET A 1 12.29 0.99 -15.50
C MET A 1 12.52 0.65 -14.05
N SER A 2 12.87 1.61 -13.19
CA SER A 2 13.13 1.40 -11.77
C SER A 2 12.10 2.16 -10.95
N LEU A 3 11.64 1.60 -9.83
CA LEU A 3 10.77 2.33 -8.90
C LEU A 3 11.49 3.58 -8.38
N ARG A 4 10.82 4.71 -8.44
CA ARG A 4 11.26 6.01 -7.92
C ARG A 4 10.64 6.32 -6.56
N VAL A 5 9.49 5.69 -6.25
CA VAL A 5 8.78 5.85 -4.97
C VAL A 5 8.33 4.47 -4.48
N VAL A 6 8.61 4.19 -3.20
CA VAL A 6 8.15 2.99 -2.48
C VAL A 6 7.27 3.40 -1.31
N GLY A 7 6.01 3.01 -1.33
CA GLY A 7 5.07 3.18 -0.22
C GLY A 7 5.18 2.03 0.78
N THR A 8 5.20 2.38 2.06
CA THR A 8 5.33 1.44 3.18
C THR A 8 4.10 1.39 4.07
N GLY A 9 3.14 2.29 3.84
CA GLY A 9 1.88 2.35 4.58
C GLY A 9 0.93 1.22 4.17
N PHE A 10 0.29 0.62 5.17
CA PHE A 10 -0.74 -0.39 4.95
C PHE A 10 -1.96 0.18 4.24
N GLY A 11 -2.74 -0.67 3.61
CA GLY A 11 -4.03 -0.30 3.06
C GLY A 11 -4.93 0.41 4.09
N ARG A 12 -5.78 1.31 3.64
CA ARG A 12 -6.66 2.18 4.44
C ARG A 12 -5.98 3.35 5.15
N THR A 13 -4.76 3.68 4.77
CA THR A 13 -4.04 4.89 5.21
C THR A 13 -4.08 6.04 4.20
N GLY A 14 -4.97 5.98 3.20
CA GLY A 14 -5.05 6.96 2.11
C GLY A 14 -4.21 6.57 0.88
N THR A 15 -3.90 5.29 0.72
CA THR A 15 -3.04 4.76 -0.36
C THR A 15 -3.60 4.99 -1.76
N ASP A 16 -4.93 4.96 -1.95
CA ASP A 16 -5.52 5.19 -3.26
C ASP A 16 -5.46 6.67 -3.67
N SER A 17 -5.67 7.60 -2.73
CA SER A 17 -5.41 9.03 -2.95
C SER A 17 -3.93 9.29 -3.27
N MET A 18 -3.02 8.62 -2.57
CA MET A 18 -1.58 8.71 -2.82
C MET A 18 -1.21 8.16 -4.21
N ARG A 19 -1.81 7.05 -4.64
CA ARG A 19 -1.63 6.48 -5.99
C ARG A 19 -1.97 7.50 -7.08
N GLU A 20 -3.13 8.15 -6.94
CA GLU A 20 -3.57 9.19 -7.88
C GLU A 20 -2.66 10.42 -7.81
N ALA A 21 -2.31 10.87 -6.62
CA ALA A 21 -1.41 12.00 -6.41
C ALA A 21 -0.02 11.76 -7.05
N LEU A 22 0.57 10.58 -6.86
CA LEU A 22 1.83 10.22 -7.50
C LEU A 22 1.72 10.20 -9.04
N THR A 23 0.59 9.76 -9.57
CA THR A 23 0.33 9.77 -11.02
C THR A 23 0.24 11.21 -11.55
N MET A 24 -0.48 12.10 -10.87
CA MET A 24 -0.57 13.52 -11.23
C MET A 24 0.79 14.23 -11.20
N LEU A 25 1.67 13.84 -10.27
CA LEU A 25 3.02 14.41 -10.14
C LEU A 25 4.07 13.80 -11.08
N GLY A 26 3.67 12.91 -12.01
CA GLY A 26 4.59 12.28 -12.97
C GLY A 26 5.40 11.10 -12.38
N PHE A 27 4.94 10.53 -11.26
CA PHE A 27 5.46 9.29 -10.68
C PHE A 27 4.55 8.08 -10.94
N GLY A 28 3.64 8.18 -11.90
CA GLY A 28 2.82 7.09 -12.38
C GLY A 28 3.40 6.38 -13.62
N PRO A 29 2.91 5.18 -13.96
CA PRO A 29 1.89 4.42 -13.24
C PRO A 29 2.33 3.98 -11.85
N CYS A 30 1.39 3.98 -10.90
CA CYS A 30 1.64 3.60 -9.52
C CYS A 30 0.98 2.25 -9.21
N HIS A 31 1.78 1.26 -8.83
CA HIS A 31 1.29 -0.05 -8.43
C HIS A 31 0.52 0.03 -7.09
N HIS A 32 -0.61 -0.68 -7.02
CA HIS A 32 -1.53 -0.69 -5.88
C HIS A 32 -2.32 -2.01 -5.90
N MET A 33 -3.03 -2.37 -4.82
CA MET A 33 -3.86 -3.58 -4.82
C MET A 33 -4.92 -3.56 -5.93
N SER A 34 -5.45 -2.40 -6.30
CA SER A 34 -6.39 -2.27 -7.42
C SER A 34 -5.81 -2.75 -8.75
N GLU A 35 -4.52 -2.51 -9.00
CA GLU A 35 -3.83 -2.99 -10.19
C GLU A 35 -3.70 -4.52 -10.17
N VAL A 36 -3.39 -5.09 -9.00
CA VAL A 36 -3.35 -6.55 -8.83
C VAL A 36 -4.71 -7.16 -9.10
N MET A 37 -5.78 -6.56 -8.57
CA MET A 37 -7.14 -7.07 -8.77
C MET A 37 -7.62 -6.96 -10.22
N ALA A 38 -7.16 -5.95 -10.97
CA ALA A 38 -7.55 -5.71 -12.35
C ALA A 38 -6.82 -6.62 -13.38
N HIS A 39 -5.64 -7.19 -13.01
CA HIS A 39 -4.78 -7.88 -13.99
C HIS A 39 -4.43 -9.29 -13.53
N GLU A 40 -4.84 -10.30 -14.29
CA GLU A 40 -4.61 -11.72 -13.95
C GLU A 40 -3.12 -12.09 -13.82
N GLU A 41 -2.26 -11.52 -14.66
CA GLU A 41 -0.82 -11.74 -14.56
C GLU A 41 -0.25 -11.20 -13.24
N GLN A 42 -0.71 -10.04 -12.79
CA GLN A 42 -0.34 -9.49 -11.49
C GLN A 42 -0.82 -10.40 -10.34
N LYS A 43 -2.06 -10.87 -10.38
CA LYS A 43 -2.57 -11.84 -9.39
C LYS A 43 -1.69 -13.08 -9.34
N ARG A 44 -1.34 -13.64 -10.50
CA ARG A 44 -0.50 -14.84 -10.61
C ARG A 44 0.88 -14.63 -10.01
N LEU A 45 1.55 -13.53 -10.35
CA LEU A 45 2.89 -13.21 -9.87
C LEU A 45 2.93 -12.99 -8.35
N TRP A 46 2.02 -12.19 -7.83
CA TRP A 46 1.95 -11.91 -6.39
C TRP A 46 1.50 -13.11 -5.57
N ARG A 47 0.61 -13.95 -6.08
CA ARG A 47 0.26 -15.23 -5.44
C ARG A 47 1.45 -16.18 -5.39
N ALA A 48 2.24 -16.28 -6.45
CA ALA A 48 3.45 -17.10 -6.44
C ALA A 48 4.46 -16.60 -5.39
N LEU A 49 4.70 -15.29 -5.32
CA LEU A 49 5.56 -14.70 -4.30
C LEU A 49 5.04 -14.95 -2.87
N ALA A 50 3.75 -14.78 -2.63
CA ALA A 50 3.14 -15.07 -1.34
C ALA A 50 3.20 -16.56 -0.96
N LYS A 51 3.37 -17.47 -1.92
CA LYS A 51 3.60 -18.90 -1.70
C LYS A 51 5.08 -19.27 -1.57
N GLY A 52 5.99 -18.29 -1.53
CA GLY A 52 7.42 -18.49 -1.30
C GLY A 52 8.29 -18.56 -2.56
N ALA A 53 7.76 -18.19 -3.73
CA ALA A 53 8.60 -18.03 -4.91
C ALA A 53 9.62 -16.89 -4.70
N ALA A 54 10.79 -17.01 -5.31
CA ALA A 54 11.78 -15.94 -5.29
C ALA A 54 11.23 -14.68 -6.01
N PRO A 55 11.45 -13.47 -5.46
CA PRO A 55 10.95 -12.25 -6.05
C PRO A 55 11.72 -11.89 -7.33
N ASP A 56 10.98 -11.62 -8.40
CA ASP A 56 11.46 -10.91 -9.59
C ASP A 56 10.82 -9.52 -9.60
N TRP A 57 11.47 -8.57 -8.90
CA TRP A 57 10.95 -7.21 -8.78
C TRP A 57 10.85 -6.51 -10.13
N GLY A 58 11.75 -6.81 -11.08
CA GLY A 58 11.70 -6.26 -12.43
C GLY A 58 10.43 -6.66 -13.18
N LYS A 59 10.00 -7.91 -13.01
CA LYS A 59 8.77 -8.43 -13.62
C LYS A 59 7.52 -7.94 -12.87
N LEU A 60 7.54 -7.97 -11.54
CA LEU A 60 6.41 -7.53 -10.70
C LEU A 60 6.06 -6.06 -10.92
N PHE A 61 7.07 -5.20 -11.10
CA PHE A 61 6.88 -3.78 -11.31
C PHE A 61 7.15 -3.32 -12.76
N ALA A 62 7.07 -4.24 -13.73
CA ALA A 62 7.20 -3.88 -15.14
C ALA A 62 6.15 -2.82 -15.53
N GLY A 63 6.61 -1.65 -16.00
CA GLY A 63 5.75 -0.53 -16.39
C GLY A 63 5.38 0.42 -15.24
N TYR A 64 5.66 0.10 -13.97
CA TYR A 64 5.38 0.96 -12.84
C TYR A 64 6.60 1.80 -12.43
N ILE A 65 6.34 3.04 -12.00
CA ILE A 65 7.36 4.00 -11.53
C ILE A 65 7.29 4.15 -10.01
N SER A 66 6.14 3.86 -9.41
CA SER A 66 5.92 3.91 -7.96
C SER A 66 5.06 2.74 -7.50
N CYS A 67 5.05 2.47 -6.20
CA CYS A 67 4.15 1.52 -5.58
C CYS A 67 3.68 2.01 -4.22
N VAL A 68 2.43 1.72 -3.88
CA VAL A 68 1.81 1.96 -2.58
C VAL A 68 0.84 0.84 -2.25
N ASP A 69 0.37 0.76 -1.00
CA ASP A 69 -0.58 -0.27 -0.57
C ASP A 69 0.00 -1.70 -0.58
N TRP A 70 -0.81 -2.68 -0.17
CA TRP A 70 -0.48 -4.08 -0.43
C TRP A 70 -0.56 -4.39 -1.95
N PRO A 71 0.18 -5.37 -2.40
CA PRO A 71 1.11 -6.23 -1.65
C PRO A 71 2.47 -5.58 -1.35
N SER A 72 2.87 -4.50 -2.05
CA SER A 72 4.20 -3.89 -1.94
C SER A 72 4.53 -3.41 -0.52
N ALA A 73 3.54 -2.92 0.23
CA ALA A 73 3.73 -2.49 1.62
C ALA A 73 4.12 -3.63 2.59
N HIS A 74 3.94 -4.90 2.23
CA HIS A 74 4.45 -6.03 3.00
C HIS A 74 5.95 -6.26 2.74
N TYR A 75 6.38 -6.07 1.49
CA TYR A 75 7.75 -6.33 1.03
C TYR A 75 8.61 -5.05 1.00
N TRP A 76 8.24 -4.02 1.75
CA TRP A 76 8.93 -2.73 1.65
C TRP A 76 10.42 -2.81 1.99
N ARG A 77 10.83 -3.72 2.88
CA ARG A 77 12.25 -3.89 3.26
C ARG A 77 13.09 -4.34 2.09
N GLU A 78 12.61 -5.34 1.38
CA GLU A 78 13.25 -5.87 0.17
C GLU A 78 13.23 -4.85 -0.95
N LEU A 79 12.13 -4.11 -1.07
CA LEU A 79 11.98 -3.08 -2.11
C LEU A 79 12.94 -1.89 -1.90
N ILE A 80 13.12 -1.40 -0.67
CA ILE A 80 14.07 -0.31 -0.43
C ILE A 80 15.54 -0.72 -0.61
N GLN A 81 15.84 -2.01 -0.53
CA GLN A 81 17.15 -2.58 -0.84
C GLN A 81 17.32 -2.74 -2.36
N ALA A 82 16.30 -3.26 -3.05
CA ALA A 82 16.33 -3.42 -4.50
C ALA A 82 16.33 -2.07 -5.25
N TYR A 83 15.73 -1.04 -4.66
CA TYR A 83 15.62 0.31 -5.23
C TYR A 83 16.19 1.37 -4.26
N PRO A 84 17.52 1.40 -4.06
CA PRO A 84 18.14 2.23 -3.02
C PRO A 84 17.97 3.74 -3.24
N LEU A 85 17.71 4.17 -4.48
CA LEU A 85 17.49 5.59 -4.83
C LEU A 85 16.02 6.01 -4.75
N ALA A 86 15.09 5.09 -4.55
CA ALA A 86 13.67 5.42 -4.44
C ALA A 86 13.38 6.26 -3.20
N ARG A 87 12.55 7.28 -3.32
CA ARG A 87 11.94 7.97 -2.17
C ARG A 87 10.99 7.01 -1.45
N VAL A 88 10.86 7.16 -0.16
CA VAL A 88 9.98 6.30 0.65
C VAL A 88 8.86 7.12 1.25
N ILE A 89 7.63 6.64 1.15
CA ILE A 89 6.45 7.31 1.69
C ILE A 89 5.73 6.33 2.63
N LEU A 90 5.61 6.73 3.89
CA LEU A 90 4.74 6.08 4.86
C LEU A 90 3.42 6.85 4.91
N THR A 91 2.39 6.37 4.21
CA THR A 91 1.03 6.87 4.43
C THR A 91 0.54 6.44 5.80
N TRP A 92 0.03 7.38 6.59
CA TRP A 92 -0.27 7.16 8.00
C TRP A 92 -1.62 7.76 8.41
N ARG A 93 -2.27 7.11 9.35
CA ARG A 93 -3.40 7.63 10.13
C ARG A 93 -3.36 7.03 11.54
N SER A 94 -4.10 7.62 12.49
CA SER A 94 -4.11 7.10 13.87
C SER A 94 -4.55 5.63 13.91
N PRO A 95 -3.98 4.81 14.81
CA PRO A 95 -4.27 3.38 14.89
C PRO A 95 -5.76 3.07 15.03
N GLU A 96 -6.50 3.85 15.84
CA GLU A 96 -7.94 3.69 16.02
C GLU A 96 -8.70 3.98 14.73
N SER A 97 -8.38 5.08 14.06
CA SER A 97 -9.01 5.46 12.81
C SER A 97 -8.67 4.48 11.69
N TRP A 98 -7.43 3.98 11.65
CA TRP A 98 -7.04 2.91 10.73
C TRP A 98 -7.85 1.65 10.97
N TRP A 99 -7.95 1.20 12.23
CA TRP A 99 -8.73 0.01 12.59
C TRP A 99 -10.19 0.13 12.17
N GLU A 100 -10.83 1.26 12.46
CA GLU A 100 -12.23 1.47 12.05
C GLU A 100 -12.44 1.31 10.53
N SER A 101 -11.51 1.80 9.73
CA SER A 101 -11.58 1.64 8.28
C SER A 101 -11.26 0.21 7.85
N PHE A 102 -10.22 -0.40 8.42
CA PHE A 102 -9.77 -1.75 8.10
C PHE A 102 -10.85 -2.80 8.45
N ALA A 103 -11.41 -2.71 9.65
CA ALA A 103 -12.46 -3.62 10.12
C ALA A 103 -13.76 -3.54 9.29
N LYS A 104 -14.09 -2.36 8.75
CA LYS A 104 -15.29 -2.15 7.93
C LYS A 104 -15.10 -2.53 6.45
N THR A 105 -13.87 -2.76 6.00
CA THR A 105 -13.57 -2.94 4.57
C THR A 105 -12.76 -4.21 4.31
N ILE A 106 -11.51 -4.26 4.74
CA ILE A 106 -10.59 -5.36 4.41
C ILE A 106 -10.94 -6.64 5.18
N VAL A 107 -11.27 -6.53 6.48
CA VAL A 107 -11.60 -7.71 7.29
C VAL A 107 -12.75 -8.51 6.69
N PRO A 108 -13.90 -7.93 6.33
CA PRO A 108 -14.96 -8.67 5.64
C PRO A 108 -14.49 -9.26 4.31
N ALA A 109 -13.81 -8.46 3.48
CA ALA A 109 -13.37 -8.89 2.16
C ALA A 109 -12.47 -10.16 2.20
N ILE A 110 -11.58 -10.26 3.20
CA ILE A 110 -10.71 -11.43 3.35
C ILE A 110 -11.32 -12.55 4.19
N SER A 111 -12.38 -12.28 4.96
CA SER A 111 -13.10 -13.30 5.73
C SER A 111 -14.16 -14.00 4.89
N ASP A 112 -14.87 -13.26 4.04
CA ASP A 112 -15.97 -13.74 3.22
C ASP A 112 -15.49 -14.31 1.86
N SER A 113 -14.19 -14.19 1.57
CA SER A 113 -13.61 -14.68 0.31
C SER A 113 -13.80 -16.20 0.16
N GLN A 114 -14.41 -16.59 -0.94
CA GLN A 114 -14.54 -18.00 -1.33
C GLN A 114 -13.23 -18.57 -1.89
N ASP A 115 -12.37 -17.74 -2.44
CA ASP A 115 -11.04 -18.12 -2.92
C ASP A 115 -10.03 -18.17 -1.77
N GLN A 116 -9.88 -19.35 -1.17
CA GLN A 116 -8.94 -19.59 -0.07
C GLN A 116 -7.46 -19.39 -0.44
N GLU A 117 -7.17 -19.34 -1.73
CA GLU A 117 -5.84 -19.04 -2.28
C GLU A 117 -5.68 -17.60 -2.74
N SER A 118 -6.69 -16.74 -2.49
CA SER A 118 -6.61 -15.32 -2.84
C SER A 118 -5.41 -14.65 -2.19
N LEU A 119 -4.86 -13.65 -2.87
CA LEU A 119 -3.74 -12.87 -2.32
C LEU A 119 -4.13 -12.21 -0.99
N GLY A 120 -5.38 -11.77 -0.84
CA GLY A 120 -5.88 -11.22 0.41
C GLY A 120 -5.75 -12.20 1.59
N ILE A 121 -6.09 -13.47 1.36
CA ILE A 121 -5.94 -14.52 2.40
C ILE A 121 -4.47 -14.89 2.57
N ALA A 122 -3.75 -15.19 1.51
CA ALA A 122 -2.37 -15.67 1.59
C ALA A 122 -1.43 -14.61 2.20
N LEU A 123 -1.53 -13.38 1.75
CA LEU A 123 -0.66 -12.29 2.18
C LEU A 123 -1.22 -11.57 3.41
N ILE A 124 -2.41 -10.94 3.27
CA ILE A 124 -2.91 -10.04 4.33
C ILE A 124 -3.31 -10.85 5.55
N LYS A 125 -4.25 -11.80 5.40
CA LYS A 125 -4.74 -12.58 6.55
C LYS A 125 -3.64 -13.39 7.22
N LYS A 126 -2.90 -14.20 6.44
CA LYS A 126 -1.92 -15.16 6.99
C LYS A 126 -0.58 -14.53 7.31
N GLN A 127 0.09 -13.86 6.35
CA GLN A 127 1.46 -13.39 6.55
C GLN A 127 1.50 -12.09 7.36
N VAL A 128 0.66 -11.09 7.03
CA VAL A 128 0.67 -9.81 7.74
C VAL A 128 0.07 -9.96 9.14
N PHE A 129 -1.12 -10.56 9.26
CA PHE A 129 -1.86 -10.60 10.53
C PHE A 129 -1.86 -11.96 11.24
N GLY A 130 -1.03 -12.93 10.82
CA GLY A 130 -0.89 -14.22 11.50
C GLY A 130 -2.21 -14.99 11.67
N GLY A 131 -3.15 -14.84 10.73
CA GLY A 131 -4.46 -15.47 10.75
C GLY A 131 -5.52 -14.77 11.59
N ARG A 132 -5.20 -13.64 12.27
CA ARG A 132 -6.09 -12.94 13.20
C ARG A 132 -6.37 -11.48 12.81
N PRO A 133 -6.75 -11.17 11.56
CA PRO A 133 -6.99 -9.78 11.14
C PRO A 133 -8.21 -9.16 11.82
N GLN A 134 -9.14 -9.96 12.37
CA GLN A 134 -10.34 -9.51 13.08
C GLN A 134 -10.09 -9.18 14.57
N ASP A 135 -8.96 -9.58 15.12
CA ASP A 135 -8.56 -9.24 16.50
C ASP A 135 -8.04 -7.80 16.52
N ARG A 136 -8.83 -6.89 17.10
CA ARG A 136 -8.54 -5.46 17.12
C ARG A 136 -7.17 -5.14 17.73
N ALA A 137 -6.89 -5.68 18.90
CA ALA A 137 -5.65 -5.36 19.62
C ALA A 137 -4.44 -5.89 18.85
N HIS A 138 -4.53 -7.11 18.32
CA HIS A 138 -3.49 -7.70 17.50
C HIS A 138 -3.27 -6.92 16.19
N ALA A 139 -4.35 -6.58 15.49
CA ALA A 139 -4.25 -5.86 14.21
C ALA A 139 -3.63 -4.47 14.40
N ILE A 140 -4.03 -3.73 15.45
CA ILE A 140 -3.42 -2.44 15.79
C ILE A 140 -1.93 -2.62 16.12
N ALA A 141 -1.56 -3.59 16.94
CA ALA A 141 -0.17 -3.86 17.27
C ALA A 141 0.69 -4.18 16.04
N VAL A 142 0.15 -4.96 15.08
CA VAL A 142 0.85 -5.24 13.80
C VAL A 142 1.00 -3.98 12.96
N TYR A 143 -0.02 -3.13 12.89
CA TYR A 143 0.04 -1.85 12.20
C TYR A 143 1.10 -0.92 12.81
N GLU A 144 1.10 -0.74 14.12
CA GLU A 144 2.07 0.09 14.84
C GLU A 144 3.49 -0.45 14.72
N ALA A 145 3.66 -1.77 14.81
CA ALA A 145 4.96 -2.41 14.60
C ALA A 145 5.52 -2.16 13.18
N ASN A 146 4.66 -2.14 12.15
CA ASN A 146 5.10 -1.75 10.81
C ASN A 146 5.54 -0.28 10.76
N VAL A 147 4.78 0.64 11.34
CA VAL A 147 5.13 2.06 11.41
C VAL A 147 6.47 2.24 12.12
N GLU A 148 6.64 1.65 13.29
CA GLU A 148 7.88 1.71 14.07
C GLU A 148 9.08 1.14 13.29
N ALA A 149 8.90 0.01 12.63
CA ALA A 149 9.95 -0.60 11.83
C ALA A 149 10.39 0.29 10.67
N VAL A 150 9.44 0.95 9.98
CA VAL A 150 9.76 1.92 8.91
C VAL A 150 10.56 3.09 9.47
N LEU A 151 10.11 3.68 10.58
CA LEU A 151 10.79 4.82 11.22
C LEU A 151 12.21 4.48 11.68
N LYS A 152 12.44 3.25 12.15
CA LYS A 152 13.77 2.78 12.57
C LYS A 152 14.72 2.46 11.41
N THR A 153 14.16 2.01 10.28
CA THR A 153 14.97 1.45 9.19
C THR A 153 15.27 2.45 8.09
N VAL A 154 14.29 3.32 7.75
CA VAL A 154 14.43 4.24 6.63
C VAL A 154 15.08 5.56 7.10
N PRO A 155 16.20 6.00 6.48
CA PRO A 155 16.83 7.26 6.84
C PRO A 155 15.87 8.45 6.68
N ALA A 156 15.90 9.39 7.63
CA ALA A 156 14.99 10.53 7.67
C ALA A 156 14.98 11.37 6.37
N GLY A 157 16.13 11.55 5.74
CA GLY A 157 16.22 12.28 4.46
C GLY A 157 15.61 11.56 3.25
N ARG A 158 15.24 10.28 3.40
CA ARG A 158 14.62 9.44 2.37
C ARG A 158 13.14 9.18 2.63
N LEU A 159 12.66 9.43 3.86
CA LEU A 159 11.31 9.09 4.33
C LEU A 159 10.42 10.33 4.42
N LEU A 160 9.22 10.22 3.86
CA LEU A 160 8.09 11.09 4.18
C LEU A 160 7.07 10.32 4.99
N ILE A 161 6.65 10.85 6.13
CA ILE A 161 5.41 10.42 6.81
C ILE A 161 4.29 11.32 6.30
N HIS A 162 3.41 10.77 5.48
CA HIS A 162 2.28 11.48 4.92
C HIS A 162 1.00 11.10 5.68
N LYS A 163 0.52 12.00 6.53
CA LYS A 163 -0.69 11.78 7.32
C LYS A 163 -1.93 11.98 6.45
N LEU A 164 -2.98 11.24 6.78
CA LEU A 164 -4.26 11.43 6.11
C LEU A 164 -4.73 12.89 6.31
N GLY A 165 -4.87 13.62 5.20
CA GLY A 165 -5.26 15.04 5.19
C GLY A 165 -4.12 16.03 4.99
N ASP A 166 -2.85 15.62 4.95
CA ASP A 166 -1.69 16.52 4.77
C ASP A 166 -1.66 17.24 3.41
N GLY A 167 -2.34 16.73 2.38
CA GLY A 167 -2.41 17.38 1.07
C GLY A 167 -1.12 17.33 0.26
N TRP A 168 -0.91 18.35 -0.59
CA TRP A 168 0.17 18.39 -1.56
C TRP A 168 1.53 18.79 -0.99
N GLU A 169 1.55 19.75 -0.07
CA GLU A 169 2.78 20.47 0.33
C GLU A 169 3.90 19.52 0.79
N PRO A 170 3.69 18.62 1.77
CA PRO A 170 4.76 17.74 2.23
C PRO A 170 5.16 16.72 1.16
N LEU A 171 4.19 16.26 0.33
CA LEU A 171 4.46 15.30 -0.74
C LEU A 171 5.34 15.94 -1.83
N CYS A 172 4.97 17.12 -2.29
CA CYS A 172 5.71 17.84 -3.34
C CYS A 172 7.09 18.25 -2.88
N ALA A 173 7.23 18.72 -1.63
CA ALA A 173 8.53 19.05 -1.03
C ALA A 173 9.44 17.81 -0.97
N HIS A 174 8.91 16.65 -0.56
CA HIS A 174 9.67 15.41 -0.48
C HIS A 174 10.11 14.89 -1.86
N LEU A 175 9.26 15.03 -2.87
CA LEU A 175 9.54 14.59 -4.23
C LEU A 175 10.34 15.59 -5.06
N GLY A 176 10.47 16.82 -4.61
CA GLY A 176 11.18 17.91 -5.30
C GLY A 176 10.43 18.40 -6.54
N VAL A 177 9.11 18.50 -6.48
CA VAL A 177 8.23 18.94 -7.57
C VAL A 177 7.33 20.09 -7.12
N PRO A 178 6.84 20.93 -8.06
CA PRO A 178 5.89 21.99 -7.72
C PRO A 178 4.54 21.45 -7.24
N VAL A 179 3.85 22.22 -6.40
CA VAL A 179 2.49 21.91 -5.96
C VAL A 179 1.51 22.18 -7.11
N PRO A 180 0.64 21.20 -7.47
CA PRO A 180 -0.39 21.40 -8.49
C PRO A 180 -1.44 22.42 -8.07
N ALA A 181 -2.12 23.02 -9.06
CA ALA A 181 -3.27 23.88 -8.81
C ALA A 181 -4.54 23.08 -8.45
N GLU A 182 -4.60 21.83 -8.87
CA GLU A 182 -5.72 20.93 -8.59
C GLU A 182 -5.74 20.51 -7.12
N PRO A 183 -6.93 20.29 -6.53
CA PRO A 183 -7.04 19.80 -5.16
C PRO A 183 -6.41 18.41 -5.01
N TYR A 184 -5.88 18.14 -3.80
CA TYR A 184 -5.34 16.81 -3.49
C TYR A 184 -6.44 15.72 -3.67
N PRO A 185 -6.13 14.59 -4.32
CA PRO A 185 -7.11 13.54 -4.54
C PRO A 185 -7.72 13.01 -3.23
N ASN A 186 -9.02 12.84 -3.23
CA ASN A 186 -9.75 12.24 -2.11
C ASN A 186 -10.52 11.01 -2.61
N ARG A 187 -9.86 9.86 -2.59
CA ARG A 187 -10.36 8.59 -3.12
C ARG A 187 -10.53 7.53 -2.03
N ASN A 188 -11.27 6.50 -2.39
CA ASN A 188 -11.42 5.27 -1.61
C ASN A 188 -12.07 5.51 -0.24
N THR A 189 -13.17 6.24 -0.24
CA THR A 189 -14.08 6.22 0.90
C THR A 189 -14.55 4.78 1.16
N ALA A 190 -14.99 4.46 2.38
CA ALA A 190 -15.51 3.12 2.69
C ALA A 190 -16.71 2.73 1.80
N LYS A 191 -17.40 3.72 1.22
CA LYS A 191 -18.50 3.52 0.27
C LYS A 191 -17.97 3.07 -1.10
N GLU A 192 -16.98 3.76 -1.65
CA GLU A 192 -16.35 3.41 -2.94
C GLU A 192 -15.70 2.03 -2.90
N PHE A 193 -15.00 1.70 -1.80
CA PHE A 193 -14.40 0.38 -1.60
C PHE A 193 -15.43 -0.75 -1.65
N ARG A 194 -16.57 -0.59 -0.96
CA ARG A 194 -17.65 -1.60 -0.98
C ARG A 194 -18.29 -1.74 -2.36
N THR A 195 -18.46 -0.65 -3.08
CA THR A 195 -18.99 -0.67 -4.46
C THR A 195 -18.04 -1.43 -5.38
N ALA A 196 -16.74 -1.21 -5.28
CA ALA A 196 -15.75 -1.92 -6.09
C ALA A 196 -15.73 -3.43 -5.83
N LEU A 197 -15.96 -3.87 -4.59
CA LEU A 197 -16.06 -5.30 -4.24
C LEU A 197 -17.34 -5.97 -4.73
N SER A 198 -18.45 -5.23 -4.81
CA SER A 198 -19.75 -5.77 -5.28
C SER A 198 -19.87 -5.86 -6.79
N LEU A 199 -18.93 -5.32 -7.55
CA LEU A 199 -18.89 -5.36 -9.01
C LEU A 199 -17.97 -6.49 -9.55
N ASN A 200 -17.32 -7.25 -8.69
CA ASN A 200 -16.48 -8.41 -8.99
C ASN A 200 -17.08 -9.69 -8.40
#